data_cde7a30bf392411069e54ab593410b41
#
_entry.id   cde7a30bf392411069e54ab593410b41
#
_cell.length_a   1.000
_cell.length_b   1.000
_cell.length_c   1.000
_cell.angle_alpha   90.00
_cell.angle_beta   90.00
_cell.angle_gamma   90.00
#
_symmetry.space_group_name_H-M   'P 1'
#
loop_
_entity.id
_entity.type
_entity.pdbx_description
1 polymer ?
#
loop_
_entity_poly.entity_id
_entity_poly.type
_entity_poly.pdbx_seq_one_letter_code
_entity_poly.pdbx_strand_id
1 'polypeptide(L)'
;MNLKHSKFLTETPDFSRVTNLERLVLKGCISLYKVHPSLGDLNKLNFLSLKNCKMLKSLPSCICDLKCLEIFILSGCSKFEELPENFGNLEMLKEFCADGTAIRVLPSSFSLLRNLEILSFEGCKGPPPSISWWLPRRSSNFSSFVLSPLSSLSSLKTLSLSACNISDGATLDSLGFLSSLEDLDLSENNFVTLPSNISRLPHLKMLGLENCKRLQALPELPTSIRSIMARNCTSLETISNQSFGSLLMTVRLKEHIYCPINRVRFSSGIS
;
A
#
# COMPACT_ATOMS: atom_id res chain seq x y z
N MET A 1 14.87 -22.41 3.19
CA MET A 1 16.26 -21.96 2.86
C MET A 1 16.44 -20.53 3.32
N ASN A 2 17.63 -20.17 3.88
CA ASN A 2 17.89 -18.82 4.34
C ASN A 2 19.25 -18.35 3.79
N LEU A 3 19.19 -17.39 2.86
CA LEU A 3 20.34 -16.77 2.19
C LEU A 3 20.44 -15.28 2.52
N LYS A 4 19.85 -14.85 3.65
CA LYS A 4 19.83 -13.42 4.03
C LYS A 4 21.24 -12.84 4.07
N HIS A 5 21.34 -11.57 3.62
CA HIS A 5 22.58 -10.80 3.62
C HIS A 5 23.73 -11.38 2.78
N SER A 6 23.43 -12.28 1.81
CA SER A 6 24.40 -12.70 0.81
C SER A 6 24.64 -11.56 -0.18
N LYS A 7 25.48 -10.58 0.23
CA LYS A 7 25.66 -9.31 -0.48
C LYS A 7 26.23 -9.44 -1.90
N PHE A 8 26.95 -10.52 -2.17
CA PHE A 8 27.56 -10.80 -3.47
C PHE A 8 26.70 -11.74 -4.35
N LEU A 9 25.56 -12.20 -3.85
CA LEU A 9 24.64 -13.02 -4.60
C LEU A 9 23.98 -12.16 -5.69
N THR A 10 24.28 -12.45 -6.95
CA THR A 10 23.77 -11.70 -8.11
C THR A 10 22.56 -12.38 -8.76
N GLU A 11 22.50 -13.69 -8.74
CA GLU A 11 21.40 -14.53 -9.22
C GLU A 11 21.07 -15.60 -8.18
N THR A 12 19.79 -15.99 -8.05
CA THR A 12 19.43 -17.11 -7.17
C THR A 12 19.90 -18.43 -7.76
N PRO A 13 20.20 -19.44 -6.91
CA PRO A 13 20.52 -20.76 -7.43
C PRO A 13 19.32 -21.39 -8.17
N ASP A 14 19.59 -22.45 -8.89
CA ASP A 14 18.57 -23.35 -9.42
C ASP A 14 17.90 -24.12 -8.27
N PHE A 15 16.58 -24.05 -8.18
CA PHE A 15 15.76 -24.67 -7.13
C PHE A 15 15.14 -26.02 -7.57
N SER A 16 15.34 -26.47 -8.81
CA SER A 16 14.68 -27.66 -9.37
C SER A 16 14.89 -28.96 -8.54
N ARG A 17 15.96 -28.98 -7.73
CA ARG A 17 16.27 -30.14 -6.85
C ARG A 17 15.72 -29.97 -5.41
N VAL A 18 15.09 -28.85 -5.07
CA VAL A 18 14.60 -28.56 -3.70
C VAL A 18 13.11 -28.19 -3.69
N THR A 19 12.32 -28.88 -4.49
CA THR A 19 10.89 -28.60 -4.74
C THR A 19 9.99 -28.61 -3.49
N ASN A 20 10.46 -29.22 -2.38
CA ASN A 20 9.76 -29.26 -1.10
C ASN A 20 10.02 -28.02 -0.22
N LEU A 21 10.66 -26.97 -0.76
CA LEU A 21 10.98 -25.78 0.00
C LEU A 21 9.71 -25.00 0.34
N GLU A 22 9.47 -24.78 1.64
CA GLU A 22 8.33 -24.04 2.14
C GLU A 22 8.64 -22.55 2.39
N ARG A 23 9.89 -22.24 2.75
CA ARG A 23 10.31 -20.88 3.09
C ARG A 23 11.63 -20.51 2.43
N LEU A 24 11.62 -19.38 1.69
CA LEU A 24 12.82 -18.83 1.06
C LEU A 24 13.06 -17.40 1.54
N VAL A 25 14.24 -17.16 2.14
CA VAL A 25 14.61 -15.83 2.66
C VAL A 25 15.87 -15.35 1.96
N LEU A 26 15.71 -14.30 1.15
CA LEU A 26 16.77 -13.60 0.40
C LEU A 26 16.96 -12.15 0.90
N LYS A 27 16.45 -11.84 2.10
CA LYS A 27 16.51 -10.49 2.67
C LYS A 27 17.93 -9.93 2.67
N GLY A 28 18.11 -8.74 2.10
CA GLY A 28 19.39 -8.03 2.11
C GLY A 28 20.44 -8.55 1.14
N CYS A 29 20.05 -9.35 0.15
CA CYS A 29 20.89 -9.71 -1.00
C CYS A 29 20.95 -8.51 -1.95
N ILE A 30 21.72 -7.50 -1.56
CA ILE A 30 21.69 -6.17 -2.21
C ILE A 30 22.14 -6.16 -3.67
N SER A 31 22.94 -7.16 -4.09
CA SER A 31 23.42 -7.31 -5.48
C SER A 31 22.52 -8.21 -6.32
N LEU A 32 21.49 -8.82 -5.73
CA LEU A 32 20.57 -9.71 -6.44
C LEU A 32 19.79 -8.92 -7.49
N TYR A 33 20.02 -9.24 -8.77
CA TYR A 33 19.32 -8.61 -9.89
C TYR A 33 18.46 -9.59 -10.69
N LYS A 34 18.69 -10.90 -10.53
CA LYS A 34 17.97 -11.93 -11.27
C LYS A 34 17.53 -13.09 -10.36
N VAL A 35 16.31 -13.53 -10.57
CA VAL A 35 15.74 -14.73 -9.93
C VAL A 35 15.62 -15.83 -10.95
N HIS A 36 16.17 -17.02 -10.63
CA HIS A 36 16.15 -18.16 -11.54
C HIS A 36 14.71 -18.67 -11.77
N PRO A 37 14.32 -19.01 -13.00
CA PRO A 37 12.95 -19.46 -13.31
C PRO A 37 12.47 -20.67 -12.54
N SER A 38 13.37 -21.57 -12.12
CA SER A 38 13.01 -22.71 -11.27
C SER A 38 12.40 -22.33 -9.92
N LEU A 39 12.33 -21.03 -9.58
CA LEU A 39 11.54 -20.59 -8.44
C LEU A 39 10.08 -21.01 -8.58
N GLY A 40 9.53 -20.99 -9.80
CA GLY A 40 8.15 -21.42 -10.08
C GLY A 40 7.87 -22.91 -9.80
N ASP A 41 8.91 -23.75 -9.71
CA ASP A 41 8.79 -25.17 -9.42
C ASP A 41 8.57 -25.46 -7.92
N LEU A 42 8.68 -24.44 -7.07
CA LEU A 42 8.56 -24.56 -5.61
C LEU A 42 7.09 -24.61 -5.15
N ASN A 43 6.36 -25.64 -5.52
CA ASN A 43 4.92 -25.77 -5.30
C ASN A 43 4.47 -25.75 -3.82
N LYS A 44 5.40 -25.93 -2.86
CA LYS A 44 5.11 -25.88 -1.42
C LYS A 44 5.56 -24.57 -0.78
N LEU A 45 6.11 -23.63 -1.56
CA LEU A 45 6.59 -22.37 -1.03
C LEU A 45 5.42 -21.51 -0.53
N ASN A 46 5.36 -21.28 0.78
CA ASN A 46 4.34 -20.46 1.42
C ASN A 46 4.87 -19.09 1.87
N PHE A 47 6.20 -18.94 1.98
CA PHE A 47 6.84 -17.71 2.41
C PHE A 47 8.02 -17.35 1.51
N LEU A 48 7.97 -16.16 0.90
CA LEU A 48 9.07 -15.61 0.10
C LEU A 48 9.43 -14.20 0.58
N SER A 49 10.69 -13.98 0.95
CA SER A 49 11.18 -12.64 1.29
C SER A 49 12.38 -12.25 0.45
N LEU A 50 12.19 -11.23 -0.36
CA LEU A 50 13.19 -10.53 -1.15
C LEU A 50 13.50 -9.13 -0.55
N LYS A 51 13.14 -8.89 0.72
CA LYS A 51 13.28 -7.58 1.37
C LYS A 51 14.69 -7.01 1.20
N ASN A 52 14.78 -5.75 0.75
CA ASN A 52 16.04 -5.04 0.51
C ASN A 52 16.96 -5.65 -0.57
N CYS A 53 16.40 -6.35 -1.57
CA CYS A 53 17.14 -6.72 -2.78
C CYS A 53 17.17 -5.53 -3.76
N LYS A 54 18.02 -4.54 -3.46
CA LYS A 54 17.99 -3.20 -4.09
C LYS A 54 18.24 -3.20 -5.60
N MET A 55 18.92 -4.22 -6.14
CA MET A 55 19.22 -4.32 -7.57
C MET A 55 18.16 -5.08 -8.37
N LEU A 56 17.20 -5.71 -7.70
CA LEU A 56 16.12 -6.45 -8.34
C LEU A 56 15.16 -5.49 -9.04
N LYS A 57 14.96 -5.68 -10.36
CA LYS A 57 14.08 -4.83 -11.19
C LYS A 57 12.73 -5.48 -11.49
N SER A 58 12.73 -6.78 -11.68
CA SER A 58 11.55 -7.57 -12.05
C SER A 58 11.67 -8.99 -11.54
N LEU A 59 10.58 -9.74 -11.63
CA LEU A 59 10.52 -11.19 -11.34
C LEU A 59 10.17 -11.95 -12.61
N PRO A 60 10.62 -13.19 -12.75
CA PRO A 60 10.16 -14.06 -13.82
C PRO A 60 8.66 -14.34 -13.67
N SER A 61 7.94 -14.51 -14.78
CA SER A 61 6.49 -14.76 -14.78
C SER A 61 6.10 -16.03 -14.02
N CYS A 62 6.99 -17.03 -13.95
CA CYS A 62 6.79 -18.27 -13.20
C CYS A 62 6.58 -18.06 -11.68
N ILE A 63 6.86 -16.87 -11.12
CA ILE A 63 6.47 -16.57 -9.73
C ILE A 63 4.97 -16.75 -9.51
N CYS A 64 4.17 -16.55 -10.55
CA CYS A 64 2.71 -16.68 -10.52
C CYS A 64 2.23 -18.15 -10.44
N ASP A 65 3.15 -19.10 -10.54
CA ASP A 65 2.87 -20.54 -10.44
C ASP A 65 2.97 -21.04 -8.98
N LEU A 66 3.43 -20.21 -8.06
CA LEU A 66 3.56 -20.53 -6.63
C LEU A 66 2.20 -20.59 -5.93
N LYS A 67 1.43 -21.65 -6.16
CA LYS A 67 0.03 -21.77 -5.70
C LYS A 67 -0.15 -21.82 -4.18
N CYS A 68 0.89 -22.12 -3.41
CA CYS A 68 0.86 -22.17 -1.95
C CYS A 68 1.41 -20.90 -1.29
N LEU A 69 1.82 -19.88 -2.07
CA LEU A 69 2.45 -18.67 -1.51
C LEU A 69 1.43 -17.84 -0.73
N GLU A 70 1.66 -17.73 0.57
CA GLU A 70 0.81 -16.96 1.49
C GLU A 70 1.40 -15.59 1.83
N ILE A 71 2.71 -15.51 1.97
CA ILE A 71 3.41 -14.28 2.37
C ILE A 71 4.50 -13.96 1.38
N PHE A 72 4.41 -12.77 0.76
CA PHE A 72 5.40 -12.28 -0.17
C PHE A 72 5.89 -10.88 0.20
N ILE A 73 7.21 -10.72 0.42
CA ILE A 73 7.81 -9.46 0.86
C ILE A 73 8.84 -8.97 -0.15
N LEU A 74 8.57 -7.84 -0.77
CA LEU A 74 9.44 -7.09 -1.70
C LEU A 74 9.93 -5.76 -1.12
N SER A 75 9.56 -5.42 0.13
CA SER A 75 9.88 -4.13 0.74
C SER A 75 11.36 -3.75 0.61
N GLY A 76 11.65 -2.55 0.16
CA GLY A 76 13.00 -2.03 -0.03
C GLY A 76 13.71 -2.48 -1.32
N CYS A 77 13.01 -3.15 -2.23
CA CYS A 77 13.49 -3.41 -3.60
C CYS A 77 13.33 -2.14 -4.45
N SER A 78 14.13 -1.12 -4.20
CA SER A 78 13.94 0.25 -4.72
C SER A 78 14.01 0.40 -6.24
N LYS A 79 14.49 -0.61 -6.97
CA LYS A 79 14.51 -0.65 -8.44
C LYS A 79 13.43 -1.54 -9.04
N PHE A 80 12.57 -2.12 -8.20
CA PHE A 80 11.51 -3.03 -8.66
C PHE A 80 10.33 -2.22 -9.18
N GLU A 81 10.05 -2.30 -10.48
CA GLU A 81 9.11 -1.40 -11.18
C GLU A 81 7.77 -2.04 -11.51
N GLU A 82 7.76 -3.35 -11.81
CA GLU A 82 6.58 -4.01 -12.37
C GLU A 82 6.35 -5.40 -11.79
N LEU A 83 5.09 -5.70 -11.49
CA LEU A 83 4.62 -7.06 -11.18
C LEU A 83 4.26 -7.78 -12.49
N PRO A 84 4.45 -9.12 -12.56
CA PRO A 84 3.98 -9.89 -13.72
C PRO A 84 2.46 -9.74 -13.93
N GLU A 85 2.01 -9.74 -15.20
CA GLU A 85 0.60 -9.60 -15.55
C GLU A 85 -0.32 -10.62 -14.87
N ASN A 86 0.15 -11.85 -14.69
CA ASN A 86 -0.60 -12.94 -14.06
C ASN A 86 -0.42 -13.00 -12.53
N PHE A 87 -0.01 -11.90 -11.87
CA PHE A 87 0.25 -11.87 -10.44
C PHE A 87 -0.95 -12.32 -9.59
N GLY A 88 -2.17 -12.09 -10.07
CA GLY A 88 -3.41 -12.53 -9.44
C GLY A 88 -3.60 -14.05 -9.35
N ASN A 89 -2.76 -14.85 -10.05
CA ASN A 89 -2.77 -16.31 -9.94
C ASN A 89 -2.20 -16.82 -8.59
N LEU A 90 -1.64 -15.96 -7.76
CA LEU A 90 -1.22 -16.27 -6.39
C LEU A 90 -2.44 -16.34 -5.47
N GLU A 91 -3.32 -17.29 -5.72
CA GLU A 91 -4.65 -17.40 -5.11
C GLU A 91 -4.61 -17.52 -3.57
N MET A 92 -3.55 -18.10 -3.00
CA MET A 92 -3.39 -18.26 -1.55
C MET A 92 -2.72 -17.09 -0.86
N LEU A 93 -2.36 -16.00 -1.61
CA LEU A 93 -1.64 -14.87 -1.06
C LEU A 93 -2.51 -14.11 -0.05
N LYS A 94 -2.01 -14.01 1.19
CA LYS A 94 -2.64 -13.32 2.32
C LYS A 94 -1.94 -12.01 2.66
N GLU A 95 -0.62 -11.98 2.49
CA GLU A 95 0.20 -10.80 2.81
C GLU A 95 1.13 -10.46 1.64
N PHE A 96 1.03 -9.21 1.17
CA PHE A 96 1.93 -8.66 0.17
C PHE A 96 2.46 -7.31 0.61
N CYS A 97 3.78 -7.23 0.86
CA CYS A 97 4.47 -6.01 1.24
C CYS A 97 5.48 -5.62 0.16
N ALA A 98 5.29 -4.45 -0.44
CA ALA A 98 6.13 -3.91 -1.51
C ALA A 98 6.61 -2.47 -1.20
N ASP A 99 6.82 -2.16 0.09
CA ASP A 99 7.21 -0.82 0.56
C ASP A 99 8.51 -0.35 -0.08
N GLY A 100 8.59 0.93 -0.44
CA GLY A 100 9.79 1.53 -1.02
C GLY A 100 10.23 0.91 -2.34
N THR A 101 9.32 0.24 -3.06
CA THR A 101 9.55 -0.18 -4.46
C THR A 101 9.24 0.95 -5.43
N ALA A 102 9.62 0.77 -6.71
CA ALA A 102 9.28 1.69 -7.79
C ALA A 102 7.98 1.30 -8.53
N ILE A 103 7.17 0.38 -7.97
CA ILE A 103 5.88 -0.02 -8.53
C ILE A 103 4.94 1.18 -8.59
N ARG A 104 4.23 1.33 -9.74
CA ARG A 104 3.28 2.43 -9.98
C ARG A 104 1.91 1.94 -10.41
N VAL A 105 1.91 0.85 -11.15
CA VAL A 105 0.72 0.29 -11.75
C VAL A 105 0.62 -1.16 -11.29
N LEU A 106 -0.55 -1.52 -10.82
CA LEU A 106 -0.87 -2.91 -10.51
C LEU A 106 -1.44 -3.57 -11.77
N PRO A 107 -1.07 -4.82 -12.08
CA PRO A 107 -1.67 -5.55 -13.19
C PRO A 107 -3.16 -5.76 -12.95
N SER A 108 -3.94 -5.88 -14.01
CA SER A 108 -5.40 -6.08 -13.92
C SER A 108 -5.76 -7.33 -13.13
N SER A 109 -4.95 -8.39 -13.25
CA SER A 109 -5.09 -9.64 -12.51
C SER A 109 -5.00 -9.48 -10.99
N PHE A 110 -4.42 -8.38 -10.49
CA PHE A 110 -4.31 -8.11 -9.05
C PHE A 110 -5.68 -8.18 -8.34
N SER A 111 -6.75 -7.83 -9.05
CA SER A 111 -8.14 -7.94 -8.59
C SER A 111 -8.60 -9.37 -8.26
N LEU A 112 -7.85 -10.39 -8.67
CA LEU A 112 -8.14 -11.80 -8.40
C LEU A 112 -7.62 -12.30 -7.04
N LEU A 113 -6.83 -11.52 -6.33
CA LEU A 113 -6.23 -11.87 -5.03
C LEU A 113 -7.29 -11.81 -3.90
N ARG A 114 -8.29 -12.66 -3.97
CA ARG A 114 -9.45 -12.63 -3.06
C ARG A 114 -9.13 -12.97 -1.60
N ASN A 115 -8.00 -13.64 -1.34
CA ASN A 115 -7.57 -14.03 0.00
C ASN A 115 -6.58 -13.02 0.62
N LEU A 116 -6.28 -11.91 -0.10
CA LEU A 116 -5.32 -10.92 0.39
C LEU A 116 -5.93 -10.15 1.58
N GLU A 117 -5.26 -10.23 2.72
CA GLU A 117 -5.67 -9.60 3.97
C GLU A 117 -4.80 -8.37 4.31
N ILE A 118 -3.52 -8.41 3.96
CA ILE A 118 -2.55 -7.35 4.26
C ILE A 118 -1.85 -6.91 2.98
N LEU A 119 -1.94 -5.61 2.69
CA LEU A 119 -1.32 -4.99 1.53
C LEU A 119 -0.57 -3.73 1.95
N SER A 120 0.72 -3.64 1.61
CA SER A 120 1.52 -2.46 1.89
C SER A 120 2.35 -2.02 0.69
N PHE A 121 2.25 -0.72 0.39
CA PHE A 121 3.04 0.00 -0.62
C PHE A 121 3.68 1.26 -0.03
N GLU A 122 3.94 1.29 1.26
CA GLU A 122 4.52 2.46 1.94
C GLU A 122 5.75 2.99 1.19
N GLY A 123 5.79 4.29 0.94
CA GLY A 123 6.92 4.95 0.27
C GLY A 123 7.07 4.66 -1.22
N CYS A 124 6.09 4.06 -1.88
CA CYS A 124 6.07 3.86 -3.34
C CYS A 124 5.73 5.16 -4.06
N LYS A 125 6.70 6.08 -4.14
CA LYS A 125 6.50 7.44 -4.68
C LYS A 125 6.34 7.51 -6.20
N GLY A 126 6.53 6.40 -6.90
CA GLY A 126 6.70 6.42 -8.34
C GLY A 126 8.02 7.09 -8.73
N PRO A 127 8.40 7.19 -10.03
CA PRO A 127 9.56 7.97 -10.42
C PRO A 127 9.26 9.45 -10.24
N PRO A 128 10.32 10.27 -10.04
CA PRO A 128 10.20 11.70 -10.17
C PRO A 128 9.58 12.00 -11.55
N PRO A 129 8.72 13.04 -11.64
CA PRO A 129 8.25 13.48 -12.93
C PRO A 129 9.48 13.69 -13.80
N SER A 130 9.67 12.83 -14.81
CA SER A 130 10.76 13.01 -15.76
C SER A 130 10.55 14.39 -16.37
N ILE A 131 11.55 15.27 -16.25
CA ILE A 131 11.55 16.60 -16.83
C ILE A 131 11.65 16.43 -18.35
N SER A 132 10.61 15.93 -18.96
CA SER A 132 10.41 15.97 -20.42
C SER A 132 9.83 17.34 -20.77
N TRP A 133 10.71 18.37 -20.76
CA TRP A 133 10.34 19.74 -21.13
C TRP A 133 9.87 19.88 -22.60
N TRP A 134 9.98 18.81 -23.39
CA TRP A 134 9.66 18.77 -24.82
C TRP A 134 8.47 17.89 -25.21
N LEU A 135 7.80 17.21 -24.23
CA LEU A 135 6.53 16.53 -24.50
C LEU A 135 5.34 17.48 -24.23
N PRO A 136 4.37 17.60 -25.14
CA PRO A 136 3.18 18.42 -24.89
C PRO A 136 2.43 17.86 -23.68
N ARG A 137 2.12 18.77 -22.74
CA ARG A 137 1.31 18.51 -21.53
C ARG A 137 -0.08 18.01 -21.93
N ARG A 138 -0.20 16.76 -22.31
CA ARG A 138 -1.50 16.07 -22.36
C ARG A 138 -1.56 15.09 -21.19
N SER A 139 -2.48 15.38 -20.27
CA SER A 139 -2.87 14.67 -19.06
C SER A 139 -1.87 14.76 -17.89
N SER A 140 -2.23 15.59 -16.94
CA SER A 140 -1.57 15.91 -15.68
C SER A 140 -1.71 14.83 -14.59
N ASN A 141 -1.94 13.55 -14.92
CA ASN A 141 -2.32 12.52 -13.96
C ASN A 141 -1.32 11.35 -13.83
N PHE A 142 -0.07 11.51 -14.30
CA PHE A 142 0.92 10.42 -14.27
C PHE A 142 1.71 10.27 -12.97
N SER A 143 1.38 11.01 -11.91
CA SER A 143 2.15 10.99 -10.67
C SER A 143 1.47 10.25 -9.50
N SER A 144 0.29 9.66 -9.72
CA SER A 144 -0.42 8.93 -8.67
C SER A 144 -0.42 7.43 -8.92
N PHE A 145 -0.24 6.68 -7.86
CA PHE A 145 -0.37 5.23 -7.84
C PHE A 145 -1.78 4.80 -8.30
N VAL A 146 -1.88 3.89 -9.27
CA VAL A 146 -3.17 3.47 -9.82
C VAL A 146 -3.76 2.34 -8.97
N LEU A 147 -4.82 2.65 -8.22
CA LEU A 147 -5.46 1.75 -7.24
C LEU A 147 -6.69 1.01 -7.79
N SER A 148 -7.05 1.20 -9.06
CA SER A 148 -8.30 0.64 -9.60
C SER A 148 -8.50 -0.88 -9.37
N PRO A 149 -7.46 -1.75 -9.40
CA PRO A 149 -7.64 -3.17 -9.12
C PRO A 149 -7.99 -3.51 -7.66
N LEU A 150 -7.80 -2.57 -6.72
CA LEU A 150 -8.01 -2.84 -5.29
C LEU A 150 -9.48 -3.00 -4.91
N SER A 151 -10.40 -2.38 -5.65
CA SER A 151 -11.84 -2.41 -5.34
C SER A 151 -12.45 -3.81 -5.22
N SER A 152 -11.80 -4.82 -5.77
CA SER A 152 -12.26 -6.23 -5.76
C SER A 152 -11.70 -7.05 -4.60
N LEU A 153 -10.82 -6.48 -3.78
CA LEU A 153 -10.14 -7.19 -2.68
C LEU A 153 -11.03 -7.26 -1.44
N SER A 154 -12.04 -8.12 -1.48
CA SER A 154 -13.07 -8.21 -0.44
C SER A 154 -12.57 -8.70 0.94
N SER A 155 -11.42 -9.38 0.98
CA SER A 155 -10.83 -9.89 2.24
C SER A 155 -9.80 -8.94 2.86
N LEU A 156 -9.50 -7.80 2.20
CA LEU A 156 -8.44 -6.90 2.64
C LEU A 156 -8.81 -6.22 3.96
N LYS A 157 -7.98 -6.45 4.98
CA LYS A 157 -8.15 -5.90 6.34
C LYS A 157 -7.22 -4.73 6.62
N THR A 158 -5.99 -4.81 6.11
CA THR A 158 -4.97 -3.77 6.33
C THR A 158 -4.42 -3.28 5.01
N LEU A 159 -4.48 -1.96 4.80
CA LEU A 159 -3.94 -1.29 3.64
C LEU A 159 -3.04 -0.12 4.07
N SER A 160 -1.74 -0.18 3.73
CA SER A 160 -0.83 0.95 3.87
C SER A 160 -0.46 1.53 2.51
N LEU A 161 -0.78 2.82 2.35
CA LEU A 161 -0.42 3.67 1.22
C LEU A 161 0.30 4.93 1.71
N SER A 162 0.96 4.85 2.87
CA SER A 162 1.71 5.95 3.45
C SER A 162 2.84 6.39 2.51
N ALA A 163 3.10 7.69 2.44
CA ALA A 163 4.19 8.28 1.65
C ALA A 163 4.19 7.90 0.15
N CYS A 164 3.03 7.62 -0.43
CA CYS A 164 2.88 7.24 -1.85
C CYS A 164 2.69 8.42 -2.80
N ASN A 165 2.84 9.66 -2.31
CA ASN A 165 2.62 10.88 -3.08
C ASN A 165 1.20 10.96 -3.70
N ILE A 166 0.20 10.42 -3.01
CA ILE A 166 -1.19 10.46 -3.44
C ILE A 166 -1.69 11.90 -3.32
N SER A 167 -2.30 12.39 -4.40
CA SER A 167 -2.97 13.70 -4.48
C SER A 167 -4.47 13.52 -4.73
N ASP A 168 -5.20 14.63 -4.80
CA ASP A 168 -6.65 14.61 -5.06
C ASP A 168 -6.97 13.93 -6.40
N GLY A 169 -8.12 13.26 -6.45
CA GLY A 169 -8.63 12.62 -7.66
C GLY A 169 -9.20 11.22 -7.44
N ALA A 170 -9.64 10.59 -8.51
CA ALA A 170 -10.34 9.31 -8.54
C ALA A 170 -9.58 8.11 -7.93
N THR A 171 -8.29 8.28 -7.62
CA THR A 171 -7.44 7.22 -7.08
C THR A 171 -7.95 6.70 -5.74
N LEU A 172 -8.50 7.56 -4.88
CA LEU A 172 -9.01 7.18 -3.57
C LEU A 172 -10.46 6.71 -3.58
N ASP A 173 -11.22 6.98 -4.65
CA ASP A 173 -12.64 6.60 -4.73
C ASP A 173 -12.84 5.08 -4.71
N SER A 174 -11.86 4.31 -5.17
CA SER A 174 -11.90 2.85 -5.11
C SER A 174 -11.84 2.27 -3.71
N LEU A 175 -11.35 3.03 -2.72
CA LEU A 175 -11.21 2.56 -1.32
C LEU A 175 -12.55 2.25 -0.68
N GLY A 176 -13.62 2.97 -1.00
CA GLY A 176 -14.95 2.77 -0.44
C GLY A 176 -15.59 1.40 -0.76
N PHE A 177 -15.00 0.60 -1.63
CA PHE A 177 -15.45 -0.76 -1.96
C PHE A 177 -14.77 -1.86 -1.11
N LEU A 178 -13.77 -1.52 -0.30
CA LEU A 178 -13.02 -2.46 0.54
C LEU A 178 -13.79 -2.83 1.80
N SER A 179 -14.84 -3.64 1.67
CA SER A 179 -15.82 -3.91 2.71
C SER A 179 -15.27 -4.52 4.01
N SER A 180 -14.13 -5.23 3.94
CA SER A 180 -13.48 -5.86 5.12
C SER A 180 -12.38 -5.00 5.74
N LEU A 181 -12.13 -3.79 5.21
CA LEU A 181 -11.00 -2.96 5.64
C LEU A 181 -11.18 -2.50 7.09
N GLU A 182 -10.17 -2.81 7.92
CA GLU A 182 -10.12 -2.44 9.32
C GLU A 182 -9.11 -1.33 9.60
N ASP A 183 -7.95 -1.40 8.94
CA ASP A 183 -6.84 -0.46 9.09
C ASP A 183 -6.45 0.15 7.75
N LEU A 184 -6.50 1.49 7.67
CA LEU A 184 -6.11 2.26 6.51
C LEU A 184 -5.07 3.31 6.90
N ASP A 185 -3.86 3.20 6.33
CA ASP A 185 -2.84 4.22 6.51
C ASP A 185 -2.61 5.00 5.21
N LEU A 186 -2.94 6.29 5.25
CA LEU A 186 -2.76 7.27 4.18
C LEU A 186 -1.79 8.39 4.59
N SER A 187 -1.01 8.20 5.64
CA SER A 187 -0.06 9.18 6.18
C SER A 187 0.93 9.67 5.12
N GLU A 188 1.51 10.85 5.32
CA GLU A 188 2.55 11.45 4.45
C GLU A 188 2.14 11.63 2.97
N ASN A 189 0.85 11.80 2.71
CA ASN A 189 0.33 12.06 1.37
C ASN A 189 -0.06 13.53 1.17
N ASN A 190 -0.37 13.90 -0.09
CA ASN A 190 -0.53 15.28 -0.52
C ASN A 190 -1.97 15.66 -0.93
N PHE A 191 -2.95 14.85 -0.60
CA PHE A 191 -4.36 15.15 -0.88
C PHE A 191 -4.88 16.28 0.01
N VAL A 192 -5.86 17.03 -0.50
CA VAL A 192 -6.53 18.14 0.20
C VAL A 192 -7.78 17.61 0.91
N THR A 193 -8.45 16.64 0.32
CA THR A 193 -9.66 16.02 0.88
C THR A 193 -9.62 14.51 0.75
N LEU A 194 -10.30 13.82 1.66
CA LEU A 194 -10.60 12.40 1.52
C LEU A 194 -11.92 12.21 0.76
N PRO A 195 -12.09 11.11 0.01
CA PRO A 195 -13.34 10.83 -0.67
C PRO A 195 -14.48 10.57 0.34
N SER A 196 -15.67 11.06 0.03
CA SER A 196 -16.84 10.89 0.90
C SER A 196 -17.27 9.42 1.08
N ASN A 197 -16.95 8.55 0.13
CA ASN A 197 -17.28 7.13 0.19
C ASN A 197 -16.49 6.34 1.25
N ILE A 198 -15.51 6.95 1.92
CA ILE A 198 -14.83 6.36 3.08
C ILE A 198 -15.82 6.08 4.22
N SER A 199 -16.91 6.86 4.30
CA SER A 199 -18.02 6.64 5.25
C SER A 199 -18.72 5.30 5.08
N ARG A 200 -18.57 4.66 3.91
CA ARG A 200 -19.19 3.36 3.58
C ARG A 200 -18.40 2.15 4.05
N LEU A 201 -17.21 2.34 4.63
CA LEU A 201 -16.36 1.25 5.12
C LEU A 201 -16.88 0.71 6.46
N PRO A 202 -17.58 -0.44 6.49
CA PRO A 202 -18.36 -0.84 7.66
C PRO A 202 -17.50 -1.35 8.82
N HIS A 203 -16.26 -1.71 8.54
CA HIS A 203 -15.33 -2.31 9.51
C HIS A 203 -14.09 -1.46 9.78
N LEU A 204 -13.97 -0.25 9.19
CA LEU A 204 -12.81 0.61 9.39
C LEU A 204 -12.71 1.06 10.85
N LYS A 205 -11.62 0.67 11.52
CA LYS A 205 -11.34 0.95 12.93
C LYS A 205 -10.24 1.99 13.11
N MET A 206 -9.21 1.94 12.24
CA MET A 206 -8.04 2.81 12.34
C MET A 206 -7.80 3.56 11.02
N LEU A 207 -7.54 4.87 11.14
CA LEU A 207 -7.23 5.73 10.00
C LEU A 207 -5.98 6.54 10.30
N GLY A 208 -4.89 6.25 9.57
CA GLY A 208 -3.62 6.97 9.60
C GLY A 208 -3.63 8.13 8.61
N LEU A 209 -3.36 9.33 9.07
CA LEU A 209 -3.29 10.58 8.30
C LEU A 209 -2.12 11.45 8.75
N GLU A 210 -1.13 10.88 9.47
CA GLU A 210 0.00 11.66 9.98
C GLU A 210 0.74 12.38 8.85
N ASN A 211 1.18 13.61 9.10
CA ASN A 211 1.91 14.45 8.14
C ASN A 211 1.17 14.73 6.81
N CYS A 212 -0.14 14.58 6.74
CA CYS A 212 -0.95 15.02 5.58
C CYS A 212 -1.11 16.55 5.62
N LYS A 213 -0.05 17.29 5.28
CA LYS A 213 0.05 18.75 5.49
C LYS A 213 -0.95 19.57 4.69
N ARG A 214 -1.48 19.02 3.59
CA ARG A 214 -2.45 19.71 2.73
C ARG A 214 -3.90 19.35 3.04
N LEU A 215 -4.15 18.36 3.88
CA LEU A 215 -5.49 17.92 4.26
C LEU A 215 -6.22 19.06 4.98
N GLN A 216 -7.34 19.53 4.43
CA GLN A 216 -8.13 20.66 4.96
C GLN A 216 -9.37 20.21 5.72
N ALA A 217 -9.99 19.12 5.28
CA ALA A 217 -11.22 18.63 5.89
C ALA A 217 -11.29 17.10 5.93
N LEU A 218 -11.90 16.58 6.99
CA LEU A 218 -12.32 15.19 7.05
C LEU A 218 -13.80 15.11 6.66
N PRO A 219 -14.16 14.20 5.72
CA PRO A 219 -15.55 13.91 5.41
C PRO A 219 -16.24 13.22 6.58
N GLU A 220 -17.51 12.88 6.43
CA GLU A 220 -18.18 11.95 7.33
C GLU A 220 -17.43 10.62 7.37
N LEU A 221 -17.16 10.13 8.59
CA LEU A 221 -16.42 8.89 8.82
C LEU A 221 -17.37 7.77 9.25
N PRO A 222 -17.02 6.49 9.00
CA PRO A 222 -17.86 5.38 9.38
C PRO A 222 -17.99 5.30 10.91
N THR A 223 -19.13 4.82 11.39
CA THR A 223 -19.41 4.66 12.83
C THR A 223 -18.52 3.62 13.51
N SER A 224 -17.88 2.75 12.73
CA SER A 224 -16.91 1.74 13.19
C SER A 224 -15.56 2.32 13.62
N ILE A 225 -15.25 3.58 13.23
CA ILE A 225 -13.94 4.20 13.50
C ILE A 225 -13.66 4.30 15.01
N ARG A 226 -12.47 3.90 15.42
CA ARG A 226 -12.02 3.93 16.83
C ARG A 226 -10.84 4.83 17.06
N SER A 227 -9.99 4.98 16.05
CA SER A 227 -8.78 5.79 16.16
C SER A 227 -8.47 6.52 14.86
N ILE A 228 -8.12 7.80 14.98
CA ILE A 228 -7.60 8.61 13.88
C ILE A 228 -6.25 9.16 14.33
N MET A 229 -5.22 8.94 13.54
CA MET A 229 -3.88 9.47 13.76
C MET A 229 -3.63 10.59 12.74
N ALA A 230 -3.81 11.85 13.15
CA ALA A 230 -3.71 13.03 12.27
C ALA A 230 -2.68 14.05 12.78
N ARG A 231 -1.51 13.57 13.25
CA ARG A 231 -0.43 14.44 13.69
C ARG A 231 0.13 15.23 12.51
N ASN A 232 0.49 16.48 12.76
CA ASN A 232 1.10 17.37 11.76
C ASN A 232 0.25 17.61 10.50
N CYS A 233 -1.07 17.47 10.57
CA CYS A 233 -2.01 17.91 9.52
C CYS A 233 -2.24 19.42 9.66
N THR A 234 -1.26 20.22 9.26
CA THR A 234 -1.21 21.66 9.55
C THR A 234 -2.30 22.50 8.87
N SER A 235 -2.92 21.99 7.82
CA SER A 235 -4.02 22.66 7.09
C SER A 235 -5.41 22.16 7.50
N LEU A 236 -5.53 21.25 8.47
CA LEU A 236 -6.80 20.66 8.85
C LEU A 236 -7.64 21.69 9.64
N GLU A 237 -8.73 22.14 9.05
CA GLU A 237 -9.62 23.16 9.61
C GLU A 237 -10.99 22.62 10.04
N THR A 238 -11.47 21.58 9.36
CA THR A 238 -12.84 21.08 9.56
C THR A 238 -12.88 19.56 9.76
N ILE A 239 -13.65 19.14 10.76
CA ILE A 239 -14.00 17.74 10.99
C ILE A 239 -15.51 17.67 11.01
N SER A 240 -16.11 16.84 10.14
CA SER A 240 -17.57 16.66 10.12
C SER A 240 -18.07 15.98 11.39
N ASN A 241 -19.04 16.60 12.05
CA ASN A 241 -19.41 16.28 13.44
C ASN A 241 -20.47 15.18 13.61
N GLN A 242 -21.01 14.62 12.52
CA GLN A 242 -22.13 13.65 12.63
C GLN A 242 -21.72 12.29 13.23
N SER A 243 -20.41 11.98 13.25
CA SER A 243 -19.89 10.68 13.73
C SER A 243 -19.43 10.66 15.21
N PHE A 244 -19.45 11.78 15.92
CA PHE A 244 -18.81 11.91 17.25
C PHE A 244 -19.73 11.83 18.45
N GLY A 245 -21.00 11.45 18.26
CA GLY A 245 -21.97 11.33 19.35
C GLY A 245 -21.79 10.10 20.17
N SER A 246 -20.85 10.07 21.13
CA SER A 246 -20.71 9.16 22.28
C SER A 246 -19.48 8.25 22.40
N LEU A 247 -18.51 8.25 21.49
CA LEU A 247 -17.26 7.50 21.69
C LEU A 247 -16.11 8.43 22.07
N LEU A 248 -15.38 8.06 23.12
CA LEU A 248 -14.07 8.60 23.47
C LEU A 248 -13.09 8.31 22.33
N MET A 249 -13.17 9.12 21.26
CA MET A 249 -12.23 9.04 20.17
C MET A 249 -10.88 9.56 20.66
N THR A 250 -9.89 8.69 20.69
CA THR A 250 -8.52 9.11 20.87
C THR A 250 -8.03 9.74 19.56
N VAL A 251 -8.48 10.99 19.28
CA VAL A 251 -7.83 11.83 18.29
C VAL A 251 -6.47 12.16 18.89
N ARG A 252 -5.46 11.36 18.60
CA ARG A 252 -4.09 11.66 19.03
C ARG A 252 -3.52 12.78 18.16
N LEU A 253 -3.97 13.97 18.47
CA LEU A 253 -3.27 15.21 18.13
C LEU A 253 -2.14 15.37 19.17
N LYS A 254 -1.05 14.56 19.10
CA LYS A 254 -0.01 14.61 20.13
C LYS A 254 1.23 15.36 19.64
N GLU A 255 1.50 16.35 20.44
CA GLU A 255 2.73 16.85 21.08
C GLU A 255 3.87 17.29 20.14
N HIS A 256 4.10 18.57 20.30
CA HIS A 256 5.09 19.49 19.72
C HIS A 256 4.73 20.05 18.35
N ILE A 257 3.80 20.91 18.34
CA ILE A 257 3.63 22.21 17.69
C ILE A 257 2.12 22.52 17.76
N TYR A 258 1.81 23.67 18.33
CA TYR A 258 0.51 24.31 18.37
C TYR A 258 -0.26 24.08 17.05
N CYS A 259 -1.10 23.06 16.99
CA CYS A 259 -2.33 23.19 16.25
C CYS A 259 -3.34 23.76 17.25
N PRO A 260 -3.70 25.03 17.17
CA PRO A 260 -4.65 25.60 18.10
C PRO A 260 -5.99 24.90 17.86
N ILE A 261 -6.38 24.03 18.78
CA ILE A 261 -7.70 23.37 18.83
C ILE A 261 -8.84 24.43 18.68
N ASN A 262 -8.55 25.70 18.94
CA ASN A 262 -9.44 26.83 18.75
C ASN A 262 -9.74 27.23 17.29
N ARG A 263 -9.13 26.58 16.28
CA ARG A 263 -9.41 26.82 14.85
C ARG A 263 -10.14 25.68 14.16
N VAL A 264 -10.24 24.51 14.76
CA VAL A 264 -11.02 23.41 14.16
C VAL A 264 -12.51 23.73 14.36
N ARG A 265 -13.19 24.09 13.29
CA ARG A 265 -14.64 24.28 13.28
C ARG A 265 -15.33 22.94 13.12
N PHE A 266 -16.11 22.58 14.13
CA PHE A 266 -17.05 21.47 14.01
C PHE A 266 -18.29 22.00 13.29
N SER A 267 -18.58 21.54 12.09
CA SER A 267 -19.82 21.89 11.40
C SER A 267 -20.97 21.15 12.06
N SER A 268 -21.72 21.81 12.95
CA SER A 268 -23.03 21.36 13.40
C SER A 268 -23.99 21.43 12.21
N GLY A 269 -24.40 20.29 11.67
CA GLY A 269 -25.56 20.21 10.79
C GLY A 269 -26.80 20.63 11.59
N ILE A 270 -27.29 21.82 11.32
CA ILE A 270 -28.64 22.24 11.73
C ILE A 270 -29.55 21.92 10.56
N SER A 271 -30.55 21.10 10.85
CA SER A 271 -31.73 20.68 10.07
C SER A 271 -32.23 21.68 9.07
#